data_1c1f0a48b92196499f7a21962b397e1b
#
_entry.id   1c1f0a48b92196499f7a21962b397e1b
#
_cell.length_a   1.000
_cell.length_b   1.000
_cell.length_c   1.000
_cell.angle_alpha   90.00
_cell.angle_beta   90.00
_cell.angle_gamma   90.00
#
_symmetry.space_group_name_H-M   'P 1'
#
loop_
_entity.id
_entity.type
_entity.pdbx_description
1 polymer ?
#
loop_
_entity_poly.entity_id
_entity_poly.type
_entity_poly.pdbx_seq_one_letter_code
_entity_poly.pdbx_strand_id
1 'polypeptide(L)'
;MPWSQKAFAESINEDMYIFLKAVEDNNIVGYISLYKSFDEGDVVNLAVKEEYRRRGIATKLLESLIEWCKENGIGRLLLDVRESNNQAISLYSKKGFERLYIRKDFYDKPKEDGVVMQLKLANDELMESITTI
;
A
#
# COMPACT_ATOMS: atom_id res chain seq x y z
N MET A 1 -24.49 3.09 0.78
CA MET A 1 -24.06 4.23 1.61
C MET A 1 -22.59 4.47 1.38
N PRO A 2 -22.23 5.67 1.07
CA PRO A 2 -20.83 5.94 0.93
C PRO A 2 -20.11 5.73 2.26
N TRP A 3 -18.94 5.18 2.19
CA TRP A 3 -18.11 5.03 3.36
C TRP A 3 -17.52 6.39 3.72
N SER A 4 -17.96 6.92 4.83
CA SER A 4 -17.56 8.25 5.26
C SER A 4 -16.49 8.23 6.35
N GLN A 5 -15.96 7.07 6.63
CA GLN A 5 -15.04 6.91 7.73
C GLN A 5 -13.69 7.54 7.48
N LYS A 6 -13.05 7.86 8.56
CA LYS A 6 -11.73 8.46 8.55
C LYS A 6 -10.68 7.39 8.67
N ALA A 7 -9.65 7.49 7.86
CA ALA A 7 -8.43 6.76 8.08
C ALA A 7 -7.46 7.70 8.78
N PHE A 8 -6.73 7.19 9.77
CA PHE A 8 -5.73 8.00 10.46
C PHE A 8 -4.43 7.23 10.61
N ALA A 9 -3.34 7.95 10.66
CA ALA A 9 -2.02 7.38 10.76
C ALA A 9 -1.61 7.25 12.22
N GLU A 10 -0.98 6.13 12.56
CA GLU A 10 -0.42 5.89 13.87
C GLU A 10 0.95 5.26 13.70
N SER A 11 1.99 5.93 14.20
CA SER A 11 3.34 5.40 14.15
C SER A 11 3.55 4.48 15.35
N ILE A 12 3.93 3.25 15.08
CA ILE A 12 4.07 2.25 16.13
C ILE A 12 5.50 2.08 16.59
N ASN A 13 6.45 2.13 15.69
CA ASN A 13 7.85 1.92 16.02
C ASN A 13 8.66 3.08 15.47
N GLU A 14 8.41 4.23 16.05
CA GLU A 14 9.10 5.46 15.73
C GLU A 14 9.11 5.74 14.23
N ASP A 15 10.17 5.41 13.53
CA ASP A 15 10.34 5.79 12.15
C ASP A 15 10.09 4.66 11.16
N MET A 16 9.81 3.45 11.65
CA MET A 16 9.80 2.29 10.78
C MET A 16 8.44 1.83 10.32
N TYR A 17 7.50 1.67 11.24
CA TYR A 17 6.18 1.12 10.92
C TYR A 17 5.09 2.15 11.06
N ILE A 18 4.23 2.20 10.06
CA ILE A 18 3.08 3.09 10.04
C ILE A 18 1.84 2.25 9.77
N PHE A 19 0.79 2.51 10.54
CA PHE A 19 -0.50 1.88 10.34
C PHE A 19 -1.55 2.93 10.08
N LEU A 20 -2.32 2.74 9.03
CA LEU A 20 -3.54 3.51 8.79
C LEU A 20 -4.71 2.59 9.04
N LYS A 21 -5.65 3.04 9.85
CA LYS A 21 -6.82 2.26 10.21
C LYS A 21 -8.07 2.87 9.63
N ALA A 22 -8.97 2.02 9.17
CA ALA A 22 -10.31 2.44 8.77
C ALA A 22 -11.24 2.08 9.92
N VAL A 23 -11.95 3.08 10.42
CA VAL A 23 -12.81 2.92 11.60
C VAL A 23 -14.25 3.25 11.20
N GLU A 24 -15.18 2.38 11.58
CA GLU A 24 -16.61 2.60 11.39
C GLU A 24 -17.32 2.20 12.67
N ASP A 25 -18.18 3.07 13.19
CA ASP A 25 -18.92 2.84 14.43
C ASP A 25 -18.01 2.40 15.58
N ASN A 26 -16.88 3.07 15.74
CA ASN A 26 -15.86 2.79 16.76
C ASN A 26 -15.16 1.43 16.62
N ASN A 27 -15.37 0.75 15.51
CA ASN A 27 -14.71 -0.52 15.23
C ASN A 27 -13.68 -0.38 14.11
N ILE A 28 -12.54 -1.01 14.28
CA ILE A 28 -11.56 -1.08 13.21
C ILE A 28 -12.07 -2.10 12.19
N VAL A 29 -12.31 -1.64 10.97
CA VAL A 29 -12.85 -2.49 9.90
C VAL A 29 -11.82 -2.85 8.85
N GLY A 30 -10.66 -2.18 8.88
CA GLY A 30 -9.57 -2.49 7.98
C GLY A 30 -8.33 -1.72 8.36
N TYR A 31 -7.21 -2.11 7.77
CA TYR A 31 -5.96 -1.38 7.97
C TYR A 31 -5.00 -1.62 6.82
N ILE A 32 -4.05 -0.72 6.68
CA ILE A 32 -2.91 -0.88 5.80
C ILE A 32 -1.66 -0.53 6.60
N SER A 33 -0.60 -1.30 6.41
CA SER A 33 0.65 -1.06 7.12
C SER A 33 1.80 -0.87 6.15
N LEU A 34 2.75 -0.06 6.57
CA LEU A 34 3.92 0.33 5.80
C LEU A 34 5.16 0.19 6.65
N TYR A 35 6.21 -0.37 6.08
CA TYR A 35 7.53 -0.33 6.66
C TYR A 35 8.35 0.70 5.89
N LYS A 36 8.80 1.74 6.59
CA LYS A 36 9.54 2.83 5.97
C LYS A 36 11.03 2.62 6.16
N SER A 37 11.80 2.77 5.08
CA SER A 37 13.26 2.76 5.12
C SER A 37 13.76 3.87 4.20
N PHE A 38 14.29 4.94 4.82
CA PHE A 38 14.71 6.15 4.09
C PHE A 38 13.55 6.72 3.27
N ASP A 39 13.69 6.77 1.94
CA ASP A 39 12.67 7.30 1.04
C ASP A 39 11.84 6.22 0.35
N GLU A 40 11.96 4.98 0.84
CA GLU A 40 11.16 3.86 0.32
C GLU A 40 10.21 3.34 1.39
N GLY A 41 9.11 2.79 0.93
CA GLY A 41 8.15 2.15 1.81
C GLY A 41 7.73 0.81 1.26
N ASP A 42 7.67 -0.19 2.12
CA ASP A 42 7.13 -1.49 1.79
C ASP A 42 5.74 -1.61 2.36
N VAL A 43 4.76 -1.84 1.50
CA VAL A 43 3.40 -2.12 1.95
C VAL A 43 3.41 -3.55 2.46
N VAL A 44 3.19 -3.72 3.75
CA VAL A 44 3.32 -5.02 4.40
C VAL A 44 2.00 -5.77 4.41
N ASN A 45 0.92 -5.08 4.79
CA ASN A 45 -0.40 -5.70 4.85
C ASN A 45 -1.47 -4.71 4.44
N LEU A 46 -2.51 -5.23 3.82
CA LEU A 46 -3.74 -4.50 3.55
C LEU A 46 -4.87 -5.48 3.82
N ALA A 47 -5.68 -5.19 4.81
CA ALA A 47 -6.74 -6.11 5.24
C ALA A 47 -8.02 -5.35 5.52
N VAL A 48 -9.15 -5.97 5.17
CA VAL A 48 -10.49 -5.43 5.44
C VAL A 48 -11.33 -6.59 5.95
N LYS A 49 -12.10 -6.34 7.00
CA LYS A 49 -13.02 -7.35 7.54
C LYS A 49 -13.95 -7.82 6.44
N GLU A 50 -14.23 -9.12 6.42
CA GLU A 50 -15.01 -9.75 5.37
C GLU A 50 -16.36 -9.06 5.15
N GLU A 51 -17.07 -8.76 6.22
CA GLU A 51 -18.40 -8.13 6.12
C GLU A 51 -18.35 -6.68 5.62
N TYR A 52 -17.16 -6.09 5.55
CA TYR A 52 -16.98 -4.72 5.07
C TYR A 52 -16.31 -4.65 3.69
N ARG A 53 -16.10 -5.79 3.06
CA ARG A 53 -15.51 -5.84 1.71
C ARG A 53 -16.49 -5.33 0.66
N ARG A 54 -15.96 -4.97 -0.50
CA ARG A 54 -16.73 -4.43 -1.63
C ARG A 54 -17.38 -3.08 -1.33
N ARG A 55 -16.85 -2.35 -0.37
CA ARG A 55 -17.33 -1.01 -0.03
C ARG A 55 -16.30 0.07 -0.33
N GLY A 56 -15.19 -0.31 -0.99
CA GLY A 56 -14.14 0.63 -1.33
C GLY A 56 -13.20 0.97 -0.19
N ILE A 57 -13.24 0.24 0.92
CA ILE A 57 -12.39 0.53 2.08
C ILE A 57 -10.92 0.28 1.75
N ALA A 58 -10.59 -0.82 1.08
CA ALA A 58 -9.21 -1.12 0.69
C ALA A 58 -8.66 -0.02 -0.22
N THR A 59 -9.47 0.43 -1.17
CA THR A 59 -9.10 1.52 -2.08
C THR A 59 -8.80 2.80 -1.29
N LYS A 60 -9.67 3.13 -0.34
CA LYS A 60 -9.50 4.34 0.48
C LYS A 60 -8.25 4.25 1.36
N LEU A 61 -7.99 3.09 1.94
CA LEU A 61 -6.79 2.88 2.74
C LEU A 61 -5.54 3.07 1.89
N LEU A 62 -5.53 2.49 0.70
CA LEU A 62 -4.39 2.61 -0.21
C LEU A 62 -4.20 4.06 -0.65
N GLU A 63 -5.28 4.74 -1.01
CA GLU A 63 -5.22 6.17 -1.39
C GLU A 63 -4.66 7.01 -0.24
N SER A 64 -5.12 6.74 0.97
CA SER A 64 -4.67 7.48 2.16
C SER A 64 -3.18 7.23 2.43
N LEU A 65 -2.74 5.99 2.24
CA LEU A 65 -1.32 5.66 2.41
C LEU A 65 -0.46 6.38 1.37
N ILE A 66 -0.88 6.38 0.12
CA ILE A 66 -0.16 7.07 -0.94
C ILE A 66 -0.03 8.55 -0.62
N GLU A 67 -1.12 9.16 -0.16
CA GLU A 67 -1.12 10.57 0.21
C GLU A 67 -0.17 10.84 1.38
N TRP A 68 -0.23 9.99 2.40
CA TRP A 68 0.67 10.10 3.54
C TRP A 68 2.14 10.01 3.10
N CYS A 69 2.43 9.08 2.19
CA CYS A 69 3.78 8.89 1.68
C CYS A 69 4.29 10.12 0.94
N LYS A 70 3.44 10.74 0.12
CA LYS A 70 3.80 11.96 -0.58
C LYS A 70 4.15 13.09 0.40
N GLU A 71 3.42 13.17 1.48
CA GLU A 71 3.62 14.22 2.49
C GLU A 71 4.83 13.95 3.39
N ASN A 72 5.32 12.72 3.42
CA ASN A 72 6.37 12.31 4.34
C ASN A 72 7.65 11.85 3.64
N GLY A 73 7.84 12.26 2.40
CA GLY A 73 9.12 12.07 1.71
C GLY A 73 9.38 10.67 1.21
N ILE A 74 8.34 9.86 1.06
CA ILE A 74 8.47 8.54 0.46
C ILE A 74 8.39 8.68 -1.05
N GLY A 75 9.44 8.29 -1.75
CA GLY A 75 9.48 8.42 -3.21
C GLY A 75 9.06 7.17 -3.95
N ARG A 76 9.04 6.02 -3.29
CA ARG A 76 8.70 4.76 -3.93
C ARG A 76 8.06 3.80 -2.94
N LEU A 77 6.98 3.16 -3.40
CA LEU A 77 6.34 2.07 -2.65
C LEU A 77 6.58 0.75 -3.35
N LEU A 78 6.84 -0.27 -2.56
CA LEU A 78 7.00 -1.65 -3.02
C LEU A 78 6.04 -2.55 -2.28
N LEU A 79 5.63 -3.62 -2.92
CA LEU A 79 4.84 -4.66 -2.27
C LEU A 79 5.05 -6.00 -2.95
N ASP A 80 4.73 -7.06 -2.21
CA ASP A 80 4.69 -8.42 -2.73
C ASP A 80 3.25 -8.90 -2.71
N VAL A 81 2.83 -9.58 -3.76
CA VAL A 81 1.49 -10.14 -3.86
C VAL A 81 1.56 -11.50 -4.51
N ARG A 82 0.70 -12.45 -4.08
CA ARG A 82 0.63 -13.77 -4.73
C ARG A 82 0.22 -13.60 -6.19
N GLU A 83 0.88 -14.33 -7.06
CA GLU A 83 0.60 -14.27 -8.50
C GLU A 83 -0.88 -14.56 -8.80
N SER A 84 -1.50 -15.42 -8.03
CA SER A 84 -2.91 -15.78 -8.23
C SER A 84 -3.90 -14.76 -7.66
N ASN A 85 -3.42 -13.79 -6.90
CA ASN A 85 -4.31 -12.81 -6.26
C ASN A 85 -4.68 -11.69 -7.24
N ASN A 86 -5.55 -12.04 -8.18
CA ASN A 86 -5.96 -11.11 -9.25
C ASN A 86 -6.66 -9.88 -8.71
N GLN A 87 -7.41 -10.04 -7.62
CA GLN A 87 -8.14 -8.93 -7.02
C GLN A 87 -7.18 -7.87 -6.48
N ALA A 88 -6.16 -8.31 -5.74
CA ALA A 88 -5.17 -7.39 -5.20
C ALA A 88 -4.32 -6.75 -6.32
N ILE A 89 -3.88 -7.55 -7.28
CA ILE A 89 -3.11 -7.05 -8.42
C ILE A 89 -3.89 -5.99 -9.16
N SER A 90 -5.19 -6.23 -9.39
CA SER A 90 -6.06 -5.26 -10.04
C SER A 90 -6.17 -3.97 -9.26
N LEU A 91 -6.34 -4.07 -7.94
CA LEU A 91 -6.43 -2.90 -7.07
C LEU A 91 -5.15 -2.05 -7.15
N TYR A 92 -4.01 -2.70 -7.01
CA TYR A 92 -2.73 -1.99 -7.06
C TYR A 92 -2.48 -1.40 -8.44
N SER A 93 -2.77 -2.15 -9.50
CA SER A 93 -2.58 -1.67 -10.87
C SER A 93 -3.43 -0.44 -11.17
N LYS A 94 -4.66 -0.40 -10.66
CA LYS A 94 -5.53 0.77 -10.83
C LYS A 94 -4.99 2.01 -10.14
N LYS A 95 -4.18 1.83 -9.13
CA LYS A 95 -3.57 2.95 -8.40
C LYS A 95 -2.18 3.30 -8.93
N GLY A 96 -1.78 2.69 -10.02
CA GLY A 96 -0.54 3.05 -10.70
C GLY A 96 0.65 2.16 -10.39
N PHE A 97 0.46 1.13 -9.57
CA PHE A 97 1.54 0.18 -9.33
C PHE A 97 1.82 -0.62 -10.60
N GLU A 98 3.10 -0.88 -10.84
CA GLU A 98 3.55 -1.65 -11.99
C GLU A 98 4.27 -2.89 -11.51
N ARG A 99 4.17 -3.98 -12.28
CA ARG A 99 4.93 -5.19 -11.99
C ARG A 99 6.40 -4.93 -12.21
N LEU A 100 7.22 -5.30 -11.25
CA LEU A 100 8.65 -5.08 -11.31
C LEU A 100 9.39 -6.38 -11.63
N TYR A 101 9.15 -7.44 -10.87
CA TYR A 101 9.72 -8.75 -11.12
C TYR A 101 8.98 -9.82 -10.35
N ILE A 102 9.30 -11.08 -10.64
CA ILE A 102 8.72 -12.26 -10.00
C ILE A 102 9.70 -12.81 -8.98
N ARG A 103 9.19 -13.11 -7.78
CA ARG A 103 9.93 -13.88 -6.78
C ARG A 103 9.47 -15.33 -6.87
N LYS A 104 10.30 -16.17 -7.44
CA LYS A 104 9.96 -17.58 -7.63
C LYS A 104 9.78 -18.28 -6.30
N ASP A 105 8.68 -19.04 -6.15
CA ASP A 105 8.38 -19.84 -4.97
C ASP A 105 8.46 -19.06 -3.65
N PHE A 106 8.09 -17.78 -3.70
CA PHE A 106 8.19 -16.89 -2.55
C PHE A 106 7.23 -17.25 -1.42
N TYR A 107 6.02 -17.68 -1.77
CA TYR A 107 5.01 -18.05 -0.80
C TYR A 107 5.00 -19.55 -0.55
N ASP A 108 4.66 -19.92 0.69
CA ASP A 108 4.52 -21.30 1.11
C ASP A 108 3.06 -21.52 1.52
N LYS A 109 2.56 -22.71 1.46
CA LYS A 109 1.22 -23.12 1.94
C LYS A 109 0.05 -22.30 1.39
N PRO A 110 -0.28 -22.33 0.10
CA PRO A 110 0.40 -23.12 -0.92
C PRO A 110 1.62 -22.43 -1.48
N LYS A 111 2.49 -23.22 -2.07
CA LYS A 111 3.67 -22.74 -2.73
C LYS A 111 3.28 -21.98 -3.99
N GLU A 112 3.77 -20.78 -4.11
CA GLU A 112 3.36 -19.90 -5.20
C GLU A 112 4.38 -18.79 -5.41
N ASP A 113 4.51 -18.31 -6.64
CA ASP A 113 5.35 -17.17 -6.93
C ASP A 113 4.75 -15.89 -6.37
N GLY A 114 5.62 -14.96 -6.01
CA GLY A 114 5.23 -13.61 -5.66
C GLY A 114 5.48 -12.67 -6.82
N VAL A 115 4.63 -11.67 -6.94
CA VAL A 115 4.84 -10.56 -7.88
C VAL A 115 5.23 -9.35 -7.05
N VAL A 116 6.38 -8.78 -7.36
CA VAL A 116 6.79 -7.51 -6.74
C VAL A 116 6.26 -6.38 -7.61
N MET A 117 5.54 -5.47 -6.99
CA MET A 117 4.99 -4.31 -7.67
C MET A 117 5.56 -3.03 -7.05
N GLN A 118 5.64 -1.98 -7.85
CA GLN A 118 6.13 -0.70 -7.37
C GLN A 118 5.27 0.45 -7.83
N LEU A 119 5.25 1.50 -7.03
CA LEU A 119 4.65 2.78 -7.38
C LEU A 119 5.67 3.86 -7.12
N LYS A 120 6.04 4.61 -8.15
CA LYS A 120 6.85 5.80 -8.00
C LYS A 120 5.94 6.98 -7.73
N LEU A 121 6.30 7.79 -6.75
CA LEU A 121 5.46 8.91 -6.34
C LEU A 121 5.91 10.21 -7.02
N ALA A 122 5.07 11.23 -6.90
CA ALA A 122 5.30 12.51 -7.58
C ALA A 122 6.65 13.14 -7.26
N ASN A 123 7.20 12.84 -6.08
CA ASN A 123 8.52 13.35 -5.71
C ASN A 123 9.61 12.88 -6.66
N ASP A 124 9.55 11.62 -7.09
CA ASP A 124 10.51 11.07 -8.04
C ASP A 124 10.40 11.76 -9.38
N GLU A 125 9.18 12.00 -9.84
CA GLU A 125 8.95 12.70 -11.10
C GLU A 125 9.56 14.11 -11.06
N LEU A 126 9.41 14.78 -9.94
CA LEU A 126 9.97 16.10 -9.76
C LEU A 126 11.50 16.06 -9.81
N MET A 127 12.09 15.09 -9.13
CA MET A 127 13.55 14.94 -9.13
C MET A 127 14.09 14.58 -10.51
N GLU A 128 13.37 13.75 -11.24
CA GLU A 128 13.74 13.36 -12.60
C GLU A 128 13.74 14.54 -13.56
N SER A 129 12.95 15.55 -13.30
CA SER A 129 12.87 16.74 -14.14
C SER A 129 14.03 17.70 -13.90
N ILE A 130 14.81 17.50 -12.87
CA ILE A 130 15.97 18.32 -12.55
C ILE A 130 17.18 17.79 -13.31
N THR A 131 17.76 18.63 -14.13
CA THR A 131 18.92 18.27 -14.93
C THR A 131 20.19 18.65 -14.19
N THR A 132 21.11 17.72 -14.07
CA THR A 132 22.43 18.01 -13.52
C THR A 132 23.28 18.68 -14.61
N ILE A 133 23.82 19.80 -14.26
CA ILE A 133 24.66 20.57 -15.19
C ILE A 133 26.13 20.27 -14.94
#